data_a0f3d6c2c3f3ebf39a53d3e670863f50
#
_entry.id   a0f3d6c2c3f3ebf39a53d3e670863f50
#
_cell.length_a   1.000
_cell.length_b   1.000
_cell.length_c   1.000
_cell.angle_alpha   90.00
_cell.angle_beta   90.00
_cell.angle_gamma   90.00
#
_symmetry.space_group_name_H-M   'P 1'
#
loop_
_entity.id
_entity.type
_entity.pdbx_description
1 polymer ?
#
loop_
_entity_poly.entity_id
_entity_poly.type
_entity_poly.pdbx_seq_one_letter_code
_entity_poly.pdbx_strand_id
1 'polypeptide(L)'
;MNTTIAWEVREGRPAAADAQGSDLGETCDWLRENREAIRSGLDEHGALYLRGLPVKGVEDFAGVRDALISKLAGYVEKATPRSHFGKDVYSSTDLPPSQSIRPHNENSYALTFPGLLMFGCLIAPDEGGATPVTDVRKVLRNIPQPLADRFRAHGWSLVRNYGDHISLGWRTAFGTEDRDEVAAYCADNHIAHEWVGGDQLRTVQRRSATIRHPGTGEEVWFNHTVFWNEWALDPEVREVFLEDLGHDNLPFNTAYGDGEPISRQDVETVDEAYRRATVRETWRPGDILIVDNILSAHARESFKGPRKIVVTMGDPVPLDTCAPTVQPQAGFAKAMAGAGAGAGAGAGEAAKPAKARRWFGRRS
;
A
#
# COMPACT_ATOMS: atom_id res chain seq x y z
N MET A 1 -3.83 37.45 2.42
CA MET A 1 -2.37 37.54 2.19
C MET A 1 -1.91 36.13 1.90
N ASN A 2 -1.35 35.83 0.71
CA ASN A 2 -0.80 34.50 0.46
C ASN A 2 0.43 34.30 1.35
N THR A 3 0.24 33.65 2.47
CA THR A 3 1.34 33.27 3.35
C THR A 3 2.01 32.06 2.71
N THR A 4 3.16 32.24 2.10
CA THR A 4 3.94 31.14 1.54
C THR A 4 4.45 30.29 2.70
N ILE A 5 4.06 29.01 2.75
CA ILE A 5 4.65 28.07 3.73
C ILE A 5 6.11 27.84 3.35
N ALA A 6 7.03 28.12 4.27
CA ALA A 6 8.45 27.83 4.08
C ALA A 6 8.70 26.35 4.47
N TRP A 7 8.86 25.48 3.48
CA TRP A 7 9.22 24.09 3.72
C TRP A 7 10.69 23.98 4.07
N GLU A 8 10.98 23.40 5.22
CA GLU A 8 12.33 23.02 5.60
C GLU A 8 12.69 21.70 4.90
N VAL A 9 13.64 21.76 3.97
CA VAL A 9 14.15 20.58 3.23
C VAL A 9 15.51 20.21 3.79
N ARG A 10 15.64 19.00 4.32
CA ARG A 10 16.90 18.43 4.83
C ARG A 10 17.19 17.12 4.11
N GLU A 11 18.46 16.86 3.84
CA GLU A 11 18.89 15.59 3.26
C GLU A 11 18.45 14.40 4.14
N GLY A 12 17.92 13.35 3.51
CA GLY A 12 17.46 12.14 4.18
C GLY A 12 16.15 12.28 4.96
N ARG A 13 15.46 13.43 4.88
CA ARG A 13 14.19 13.69 5.54
C ARG A 13 13.13 14.22 4.57
N PRO A 14 11.83 13.93 4.82
CA PRO A 14 10.76 14.60 4.09
C PRO A 14 10.74 16.11 4.42
N ALA A 15 10.22 16.92 3.50
CA ALA A 15 10.01 18.34 3.73
C ALA A 15 9.06 18.57 4.92
N ALA A 16 9.34 19.57 5.74
CA ALA A 16 8.59 19.83 6.96
C ALA A 16 8.32 21.31 7.15
N ALA A 17 7.23 21.64 7.85
CA ALA A 17 6.93 22.97 8.32
C ALA A 17 6.23 22.90 9.68
N ASP A 18 6.36 23.94 10.51
CA ASP A 18 5.59 24.09 11.72
C ASP A 18 4.20 24.63 11.37
N ALA A 19 3.16 23.98 11.90
CA ALA A 19 1.79 24.44 11.78
C ALA A 19 1.58 25.71 12.61
N GLN A 20 0.63 26.53 12.18
CA GLN A 20 0.27 27.74 12.90
C GLN A 20 -1.14 27.61 13.52
N GLY A 21 -1.37 28.36 14.58
CA GLY A 21 -2.59 28.36 15.38
C GLY A 21 -2.32 28.01 16.82
N SER A 22 -3.03 28.65 17.73
CA SER A 22 -2.93 28.43 19.20
C SER A 22 -3.84 27.29 19.66
N ASP A 23 -4.85 26.97 18.88
CA ASP A 23 -5.82 25.90 19.12
C ASP A 23 -6.18 25.15 17.83
N LEU A 24 -7.03 24.13 17.95
CA LEU A 24 -7.42 23.29 16.82
C LEU A 24 -8.23 24.08 15.76
N GLY A 25 -9.08 25.01 16.19
CA GLY A 25 -9.90 25.82 15.30
C GLY A 25 -9.04 26.70 14.40
N GLU A 26 -8.17 27.51 15.01
CA GLU A 26 -7.21 28.36 14.30
C GLU A 26 -6.27 27.55 13.40
N THR A 27 -5.82 26.39 13.86
CA THR A 27 -4.99 25.49 13.05
C THR A 27 -5.74 24.96 11.82
N CYS A 28 -6.99 24.55 11.98
CA CYS A 28 -7.81 24.11 10.86
C CYS A 28 -8.11 25.25 9.87
N ASP A 29 -8.31 26.46 10.34
CA ASP A 29 -8.50 27.63 9.47
C ASP A 29 -7.23 27.96 8.71
N TRP A 30 -6.07 27.96 9.37
CA TRP A 30 -4.78 28.11 8.72
C TRP A 30 -4.53 27.03 7.64
N LEU A 31 -4.89 25.76 7.90
CA LEU A 31 -4.77 24.68 6.92
C LEU A 31 -5.67 24.91 5.69
N ARG A 32 -6.90 25.39 5.89
CA ARG A 32 -7.82 25.72 4.78
C ARG A 32 -7.30 26.86 3.93
N GLU A 33 -6.80 27.93 4.56
CA GLU A 33 -6.23 29.09 3.87
C GLU A 33 -4.97 28.75 3.09
N ASN A 34 -4.19 27.76 3.55
CA ASN A 34 -2.93 27.33 2.94
C ASN A 34 -3.05 26.04 2.11
N ARG A 35 -4.26 25.56 1.83
CA ARG A 35 -4.47 24.30 1.10
C ARG A 35 -3.72 24.24 -0.23
N GLU A 36 -3.74 25.31 -1.00
CA GLU A 36 -3.03 25.38 -2.29
C GLU A 36 -1.51 25.32 -2.12
N ALA A 37 -0.96 26.00 -1.12
CA ALA A 37 0.47 25.95 -0.82
C ALA A 37 0.90 24.53 -0.36
N ILE A 38 0.05 23.87 0.43
CA ILE A 38 0.29 22.46 0.84
C ILE A 38 0.22 21.53 -0.38
N ARG A 39 -0.74 21.72 -1.28
CA ARG A 39 -0.83 20.93 -2.54
C ARG A 39 0.40 21.15 -3.42
N SER A 40 0.81 22.39 -3.63
CA SER A 40 2.04 22.71 -4.37
C SER A 40 3.29 22.09 -3.73
N GLY A 41 3.38 22.11 -2.40
CA GLY A 41 4.45 21.40 -1.69
C GLY A 41 4.42 19.89 -1.89
N LEU A 42 3.23 19.28 -1.95
CA LEU A 42 3.09 17.84 -2.26
C LEU A 42 3.51 17.53 -3.69
N ASP A 43 3.14 18.35 -4.67
CA ASP A 43 3.57 18.20 -6.07
C ASP A 43 5.10 18.21 -6.18
N GLU A 44 5.77 19.08 -5.41
CA GLU A 44 7.22 19.20 -5.41
C GLU A 44 7.90 18.03 -4.65
N HIS A 45 7.46 17.77 -3.42
CA HIS A 45 8.17 16.90 -2.47
C HIS A 45 7.55 15.49 -2.33
N GLY A 46 6.32 15.28 -2.78
CA GLY A 46 5.57 14.01 -2.68
C GLY A 46 5.06 13.68 -1.28
N ALA A 47 5.70 14.19 -0.23
CA ALA A 47 5.28 14.00 1.16
C ALA A 47 5.73 15.18 2.03
N LEU A 48 4.88 15.57 2.98
CA LEU A 48 5.09 16.74 3.86
C LEU A 48 4.80 16.39 5.31
N TYR A 49 5.69 16.83 6.22
CA TYR A 49 5.43 16.83 7.64
C TYR A 49 4.94 18.21 8.10
N LEU A 50 3.79 18.23 8.74
CA LEU A 50 3.34 19.38 9.54
C LEU A 50 3.56 19.07 11.02
N ARG A 51 4.27 19.94 11.71
CA ARG A 51 4.71 19.76 13.08
C ARG A 51 3.87 20.57 14.06
N GLY A 52 3.73 20.05 15.27
CA GLY A 52 3.22 20.83 16.39
C GLY A 52 1.72 21.12 16.36
N LEU A 53 0.92 20.34 15.62
CA LEU A 53 -0.52 20.53 15.63
C LEU A 53 -1.11 20.11 17.00
N PRO A 54 -2.15 20.79 17.47
CA PRO A 54 -2.81 20.49 18.74
C PRO A 54 -3.74 19.26 18.63
N VAL A 55 -3.26 18.19 18.00
CA VAL A 55 -3.99 16.93 17.76
C VAL A 55 -3.70 15.96 18.90
N LYS A 56 -4.71 15.67 19.74
CA LYS A 56 -4.61 14.79 20.90
C LYS A 56 -5.41 13.50 20.75
N GLY A 57 -6.35 13.47 19.82
CA GLY A 57 -7.27 12.36 19.64
C GLY A 57 -7.75 12.19 18.19
N VAL A 58 -8.58 11.17 18.00
CA VAL A 58 -9.18 10.85 16.69
C VAL A 58 -10.06 11.99 16.19
N GLU A 59 -10.81 12.65 17.08
CA GLU A 59 -11.69 13.76 16.75
C GLU A 59 -10.89 14.97 16.21
N ASP A 60 -9.79 15.32 16.88
CA ASP A 60 -8.91 16.41 16.45
C ASP A 60 -8.29 16.12 15.09
N PHE A 61 -7.83 14.86 14.91
CA PHE A 61 -7.29 14.39 13.63
C PHE A 61 -8.33 14.45 12.50
N ALA A 62 -9.58 14.07 12.77
CA ALA A 62 -10.67 14.18 11.81
C ALA A 62 -10.93 15.65 11.42
N GLY A 63 -10.86 16.59 12.37
CA GLY A 63 -10.97 18.03 12.07
C GLY A 63 -9.87 18.53 11.13
N VAL A 64 -8.61 18.13 11.39
CA VAL A 64 -7.47 18.45 10.50
C VAL A 64 -7.65 17.82 9.11
N ARG A 65 -8.11 16.58 9.04
CA ARG A 65 -8.45 15.92 7.77
C ARG A 65 -9.47 16.73 6.98
N ASP A 66 -10.56 17.14 7.59
CA ASP A 66 -11.65 17.88 6.93
C ASP A 66 -11.20 19.27 6.43
N ALA A 67 -10.09 19.78 6.96
CA ALA A 67 -9.46 20.99 6.44
C ALA A 67 -8.66 20.73 5.12
N LEU A 68 -8.20 19.52 4.86
CA LEU A 68 -7.27 19.19 3.76
C LEU A 68 -7.85 18.26 2.71
N ILE A 69 -8.63 17.24 3.10
CA ILE A 69 -9.21 16.25 2.22
C ILE A 69 -10.61 16.69 1.77
N SER A 70 -10.86 16.68 0.48
CA SER A 70 -12.14 17.11 -0.09
C SER A 70 -13.16 15.98 -0.13
N LYS A 71 -12.72 14.74 -0.36
CA LYS A 71 -13.56 13.56 -0.43
C LYS A 71 -12.85 12.36 0.16
N LEU A 72 -13.53 11.61 1.01
CA LEU A 72 -12.99 10.37 1.57
C LEU A 72 -12.93 9.27 0.51
N ALA A 73 -11.86 8.48 0.53
CA ALA A 73 -11.69 7.33 -0.34
C ALA A 73 -12.25 6.07 0.34
N GLY A 74 -13.01 5.26 -0.41
CA GLY A 74 -13.44 3.94 0.04
C GLY A 74 -12.26 2.97 0.16
N TYR A 75 -12.41 1.95 0.99
CA TYR A 75 -11.40 0.91 1.17
C TYR A 75 -11.99 -0.47 0.91
N VAL A 76 -11.93 -0.93 -0.34
CA VAL A 76 -12.35 -2.26 -0.79
C VAL A 76 -11.12 -3.06 -1.21
N GLU A 77 -11.24 -4.40 -1.35
CA GLU A 77 -10.12 -5.29 -1.68
C GLU A 77 -8.98 -5.20 -0.64
N LYS A 78 -9.36 -5.17 0.63
CA LYS A 78 -8.43 -4.99 1.76
C LYS A 78 -7.32 -6.04 1.74
N ALA A 79 -6.08 -5.58 1.94
CA ALA A 79 -4.91 -6.45 2.00
C ALA A 79 -4.38 -6.68 3.42
N THR A 80 -4.62 -5.73 4.33
CA THR A 80 -4.14 -5.79 5.71
C THR A 80 -5.25 -5.47 6.71
N PRO A 81 -5.22 -6.08 7.91
CA PRO A 81 -6.17 -5.74 8.96
C PRO A 81 -5.92 -4.32 9.48
N ARG A 82 -6.99 -3.56 9.66
CA ARG A 82 -6.99 -2.22 10.27
C ARG A 82 -8.17 -2.07 11.20
N SER A 83 -7.94 -1.52 12.38
CA SER A 83 -9.01 -1.12 13.30
C SER A 83 -9.63 0.19 12.83
N HIS A 84 -10.95 0.28 12.83
CA HIS A 84 -11.70 1.49 12.52
C HIS A 84 -12.06 2.22 13.81
N PHE A 85 -11.67 3.50 13.92
CA PHE A 85 -11.90 4.32 15.12
C PHE A 85 -13.12 5.25 15.00
N GLY A 86 -13.92 5.11 13.94
CA GLY A 86 -14.98 6.04 13.59
C GLY A 86 -14.49 7.16 12.67
N LYS A 87 -15.43 7.88 12.03
CA LYS A 87 -15.16 9.04 11.17
C LYS A 87 -14.13 8.76 10.06
N ASP A 88 -14.11 7.55 9.50
CA ASP A 88 -13.16 7.11 8.47
C ASP A 88 -11.69 7.31 8.86
N VAL A 89 -11.41 7.16 10.15
CA VAL A 89 -10.07 7.12 10.72
C VAL A 89 -9.75 5.68 11.13
N TYR A 90 -8.61 5.20 10.69
CA TYR A 90 -8.16 3.83 10.88
C TYR A 90 -6.83 3.79 11.66
N SER A 91 -6.51 2.62 12.24
CA SER A 91 -5.13 2.35 12.61
C SER A 91 -4.23 2.37 11.38
N SER A 92 -2.98 2.82 11.51
CA SER A 92 -2.04 2.74 10.38
C SER A 92 -1.83 1.28 9.94
N THR A 93 -1.84 0.35 10.89
CA THR A 93 -1.92 -1.11 10.69
C THR A 93 -1.99 -1.83 12.03
N ASP A 94 -2.56 -3.02 12.06
CA ASP A 94 -2.62 -3.89 13.25
C ASP A 94 -1.57 -5.01 13.23
N LEU A 95 -0.56 -4.94 12.35
CA LEU A 95 0.55 -5.88 12.32
C LEU A 95 1.47 -5.74 13.55
N PRO A 96 2.13 -6.83 14.01
CA PRO A 96 2.99 -6.83 15.18
C PRO A 96 4.04 -5.72 15.17
N PRO A 97 4.41 -5.15 16.34
CA PRO A 97 5.43 -4.10 16.45
C PRO A 97 6.81 -4.47 15.88
N SER A 98 7.20 -5.74 15.98
CA SER A 98 8.48 -6.25 15.47
C SER A 98 8.54 -6.36 13.95
N GLN A 99 7.39 -6.36 13.28
CA GLN A 99 7.31 -6.50 11.83
C GLN A 99 7.36 -5.13 11.16
N SER A 100 8.34 -4.90 10.29
CA SER A 100 8.37 -3.75 9.39
C SER A 100 7.41 -3.95 8.20
N ILE A 101 6.96 -2.85 7.58
CA ILE A 101 6.18 -2.88 6.34
C ILE A 101 7.02 -2.19 5.28
N ARG A 102 7.21 -2.87 4.16
CA ARG A 102 7.96 -2.35 3.01
C ARG A 102 7.26 -1.14 2.40
N PRO A 103 7.99 -0.28 1.66
CA PRO A 103 7.39 0.83 0.91
C PRO A 103 6.34 0.34 -0.09
N HIS A 104 5.19 1.00 -0.10
CA HIS A 104 4.09 0.73 -1.04
C HIS A 104 3.22 1.98 -1.24
N ASN A 105 2.61 2.08 -2.40
CA ASN A 105 1.55 3.06 -2.68
C ASN A 105 0.21 2.39 -2.35
N GLU A 106 -0.63 3.02 -1.54
CA GLU A 106 -1.91 2.43 -1.11
C GLU A 106 -2.79 2.09 -2.32
N ASN A 107 -3.26 0.85 -2.37
CA ASN A 107 -4.18 0.34 -3.40
C ASN A 107 -3.72 0.52 -4.85
N SER A 108 -2.42 0.52 -5.17
CA SER A 108 -1.92 0.70 -6.54
C SER A 108 -2.33 -0.43 -7.51
N TYR A 109 -2.98 -1.46 -7.02
CA TYR A 109 -3.58 -2.54 -7.79
C TYR A 109 -5.04 -2.29 -8.18
N ALA A 110 -5.71 -1.31 -7.56
CA ALA A 110 -7.11 -0.97 -7.81
C ALA A 110 -7.27 -0.02 -9.02
N LEU A 111 -8.48 0.04 -9.59
CA LEU A 111 -8.80 1.00 -10.66
C LEU A 111 -9.10 2.41 -10.12
N THR A 112 -9.39 2.52 -8.84
CA THR A 112 -9.52 3.79 -8.12
C THR A 112 -8.79 3.64 -6.80
N PHE A 113 -7.90 4.56 -6.52
CA PHE A 113 -7.05 4.53 -5.33
C PHE A 113 -7.05 5.91 -4.65
N PRO A 114 -6.70 5.99 -3.34
CA PRO A 114 -6.58 7.28 -2.68
C PRO A 114 -5.46 8.11 -3.30
N GLY A 115 -5.75 9.37 -3.61
CA GLY A 115 -4.74 10.35 -4.05
C GLY A 115 -3.94 10.88 -2.88
N LEU A 116 -4.58 11.04 -1.71
CA LEU A 116 -3.94 11.49 -0.49
C LEU A 116 -4.06 10.49 0.65
N LEU A 117 -2.97 10.37 1.42
CA LEU A 117 -2.96 9.74 2.72
C LEU A 117 -2.56 10.77 3.77
N MET A 118 -3.23 10.75 4.91
CA MET A 118 -2.81 11.53 6.08
C MET A 118 -2.58 10.57 7.25
N PHE A 119 -1.42 10.71 7.87
CA PHE A 119 -1.07 9.99 9.09
C PHE A 119 -0.95 11.00 10.23
N GLY A 120 -1.51 10.67 11.40
CA GLY A 120 -1.42 11.52 12.58
C GLY A 120 -0.80 10.78 13.75
N CYS A 121 0.15 11.40 14.42
CA CYS A 121 0.80 10.84 15.59
C CYS A 121 0.06 11.23 16.87
N LEU A 122 -0.67 10.30 17.45
CA LEU A 122 -1.29 10.46 18.77
C LEU A 122 -0.36 10.01 19.90
N ILE A 123 0.39 8.93 19.68
CA ILE A 123 1.41 8.41 20.61
C ILE A 123 2.63 8.03 19.79
N ALA A 124 3.75 8.68 20.03
CA ALA A 124 5.02 8.35 19.41
C ALA A 124 5.63 7.10 20.08
N PRO A 125 6.30 6.22 19.32
CA PRO A 125 7.01 5.07 19.88
C PRO A 125 8.26 5.49 20.66
N ASP A 126 8.70 4.63 21.58
CA ASP A 126 9.94 4.85 22.34
C ASP A 126 11.19 4.69 21.45
N GLU A 127 11.17 3.67 20.55
CA GLU A 127 12.26 3.38 19.61
C GLU A 127 11.69 3.00 18.23
N GLY A 128 12.29 3.48 17.16
CA GLY A 128 11.90 3.17 15.78
C GLY A 128 10.53 3.71 15.39
N GLY A 129 9.77 2.94 14.61
CA GLY A 129 8.35 3.18 14.29
C GLY A 129 8.07 4.41 13.44
N ALA A 130 9.07 4.94 12.75
CA ALA A 130 8.84 5.97 11.75
C ALA A 130 7.90 5.45 10.64
N THR A 131 7.34 6.39 9.90
CA THR A 131 6.67 6.12 8.62
C THR A 131 7.57 6.66 7.51
N PRO A 132 8.55 5.88 7.03
CA PRO A 132 9.40 6.31 5.92
C PRO A 132 8.56 6.59 4.69
N VAL A 133 8.99 7.55 3.89
CA VAL A 133 8.38 7.86 2.59
C VAL A 133 9.41 7.73 1.49
N THR A 134 8.96 7.30 0.32
CA THR A 134 9.83 6.98 -0.82
C THR A 134 9.32 7.72 -2.05
N ASP A 135 10.10 8.64 -2.58
CA ASP A 135 9.78 9.33 -3.84
C ASP A 135 9.84 8.32 -5.00
N VAL A 136 8.68 7.92 -5.52
CA VAL A 136 8.60 6.90 -6.58
C VAL A 136 9.02 7.41 -7.96
N ARG A 137 9.19 8.73 -8.14
CA ARG A 137 9.88 9.31 -9.30
C ARG A 137 11.36 8.95 -9.28
N LYS A 138 11.99 9.03 -8.08
CA LYS A 138 13.38 8.62 -7.87
C LYS A 138 13.54 7.12 -7.99
N VAL A 139 12.58 6.33 -7.50
CA VAL A 139 12.59 4.87 -7.70
C VAL A 139 12.67 4.55 -9.19
N LEU A 140 11.78 5.10 -10.01
CA LEU A 140 11.79 4.87 -11.47
C LEU A 140 13.12 5.27 -12.14
N ARG A 141 13.69 6.39 -11.72
CA ARG A 141 15.01 6.85 -12.23
C ARG A 141 16.17 5.95 -11.80
N ASN A 142 16.07 5.31 -10.64
CA ASN A 142 17.09 4.41 -10.10
C ASN A 142 17.01 2.98 -10.68
N ILE A 143 15.89 2.60 -11.28
CA ILE A 143 15.74 1.30 -11.96
C ILE A 143 16.50 1.36 -13.30
N PRO A 144 17.34 0.35 -13.62
CA PRO A 144 18.00 0.27 -14.94
C PRO A 144 16.99 0.34 -16.08
N GLN A 145 17.30 1.15 -17.10
CA GLN A 145 16.37 1.43 -18.20
C GLN A 145 15.79 0.19 -18.87
N PRO A 146 16.56 -0.90 -19.17
CA PRO A 146 15.98 -2.10 -19.79
C PRO A 146 14.92 -2.77 -18.91
N LEU A 147 15.10 -2.76 -17.58
CA LEU A 147 14.14 -3.32 -16.64
C LEU A 147 12.88 -2.45 -16.54
N ALA A 148 13.05 -1.13 -16.45
CA ALA A 148 11.95 -0.18 -16.47
C ALA A 148 11.11 -0.28 -17.76
N ASP A 149 11.78 -0.41 -18.92
CA ASP A 149 11.12 -0.54 -20.22
C ASP A 149 10.35 -1.86 -20.35
N ARG A 150 10.87 -2.95 -19.79
CA ARG A 150 10.13 -4.21 -19.71
C ARG A 150 8.82 -4.05 -18.93
N PHE A 151 8.86 -3.40 -17.78
CA PHE A 151 7.66 -3.12 -16.99
C PHE A 151 6.70 -2.13 -17.68
N ARG A 152 7.21 -1.14 -18.40
CA ARG A 152 6.36 -0.23 -19.21
C ARG A 152 5.63 -0.98 -20.31
N ALA A 153 6.31 -1.91 -20.98
CA ALA A 153 5.75 -2.67 -22.10
C ALA A 153 4.73 -3.72 -21.64
N HIS A 154 5.01 -4.42 -20.55
CA HIS A 154 4.20 -5.57 -20.12
C HIS A 154 3.28 -5.27 -18.94
N GLY A 155 3.60 -4.25 -18.12
CA GLY A 155 2.96 -4.04 -16.82
C GLY A 155 3.38 -5.13 -15.82
N TRP A 156 2.53 -5.36 -14.83
CA TRP A 156 2.72 -6.39 -13.83
C TRP A 156 1.42 -7.15 -13.56
N SER A 157 1.54 -8.38 -13.10
CA SER A 157 0.43 -9.21 -12.68
C SER A 157 0.50 -9.49 -11.19
N LEU A 158 -0.68 -9.47 -10.55
CA LEU A 158 -0.88 -9.88 -9.17
C LEU A 158 -1.69 -11.16 -9.13
N VAL A 159 -1.16 -12.19 -8.51
CA VAL A 159 -1.91 -13.38 -8.08
C VAL A 159 -2.16 -13.26 -6.59
N ARG A 160 -3.42 -13.44 -6.17
CA ARG A 160 -3.79 -13.41 -4.77
C ARG A 160 -4.67 -14.62 -4.44
N ASN A 161 -4.27 -15.36 -3.39
CA ASN A 161 -5.03 -16.45 -2.83
C ASN A 161 -5.60 -16.00 -1.48
N TYR A 162 -6.92 -16.02 -1.35
CA TYR A 162 -7.63 -15.62 -0.15
C TYR A 162 -7.90 -16.86 0.70
N GLY A 163 -7.38 -16.87 1.92
CA GLY A 163 -7.57 -17.98 2.85
C GLY A 163 -7.41 -17.54 4.30
N ASP A 164 -8.26 -18.07 5.18
CA ASP A 164 -8.36 -17.62 6.57
C ASP A 164 -7.14 -17.93 7.46
N HIS A 165 -6.14 -18.66 6.93
CA HIS A 165 -5.00 -19.11 7.71
C HIS A 165 -3.72 -18.31 7.44
N ILE A 166 -3.61 -17.65 6.28
CA ILE A 166 -2.34 -17.07 5.80
C ILE A 166 -2.52 -15.66 5.24
N SER A 167 -3.72 -15.31 4.78
CA SER A 167 -4.09 -13.96 4.31
C SER A 167 -5.48 -13.60 4.81
N LEU A 168 -5.95 -12.39 4.51
CA LEU A 168 -7.36 -12.08 4.75
C LEU A 168 -8.23 -13.00 3.88
N GLY A 169 -9.23 -13.63 4.49
CA GLY A 169 -10.28 -14.32 3.76
C GLY A 169 -11.03 -13.36 2.83
N TRP A 170 -11.59 -13.86 1.74
CA TRP A 170 -12.27 -13.05 0.75
C TRP A 170 -13.44 -12.24 1.33
N ARG A 171 -14.16 -12.78 2.30
CA ARG A 171 -15.27 -12.09 2.99
C ARG A 171 -14.79 -10.78 3.64
N THR A 172 -13.67 -10.84 4.34
CA THR A 172 -13.06 -9.67 4.97
C THR A 172 -12.49 -8.71 3.95
N ALA A 173 -11.85 -9.24 2.90
CA ALA A 173 -11.21 -8.41 1.86
C ALA A 173 -12.23 -7.61 1.06
N PHE A 174 -13.34 -8.23 0.66
CA PHE A 174 -14.40 -7.59 -0.13
C PHE A 174 -15.52 -6.97 0.73
N GLY A 175 -15.61 -7.35 2.02
CA GLY A 175 -16.63 -6.84 2.94
C GLY A 175 -18.02 -7.39 2.67
N THR A 176 -18.14 -8.57 2.06
CA THR A 176 -19.39 -9.26 1.74
C THR A 176 -19.25 -10.77 1.96
N GLU A 177 -20.38 -11.46 2.16
CA GLU A 177 -20.47 -12.91 2.17
C GLU A 177 -21.06 -13.48 0.86
N ASP A 178 -21.44 -12.59 -0.06
CA ASP A 178 -22.07 -12.95 -1.33
C ASP A 178 -21.01 -13.11 -2.43
N ARG A 179 -20.94 -14.30 -3.02
CA ARG A 179 -20.03 -14.62 -4.12
C ARG A 179 -20.37 -13.89 -5.42
N ASP A 180 -21.65 -13.62 -5.64
CA ASP A 180 -22.08 -12.91 -6.86
C ASP A 180 -21.66 -11.44 -6.79
N GLU A 181 -21.69 -10.83 -5.60
CA GLU A 181 -21.11 -9.49 -5.39
C GLU A 181 -19.60 -9.46 -5.64
N VAL A 182 -18.87 -10.48 -5.18
CA VAL A 182 -17.43 -10.62 -5.48
C VAL A 182 -17.20 -10.80 -6.97
N ALA A 183 -17.98 -11.64 -7.64
CA ALA A 183 -17.86 -11.86 -9.07
C ALA A 183 -18.15 -10.58 -9.87
N ALA A 184 -19.17 -9.82 -9.51
CA ALA A 184 -19.48 -8.53 -10.09
C ALA A 184 -18.34 -7.52 -9.89
N TYR A 185 -17.83 -7.40 -8.66
CA TYR A 185 -16.67 -6.56 -8.38
C TYR A 185 -15.44 -6.95 -9.24
N CYS A 186 -15.15 -8.24 -9.35
CA CYS A 186 -14.04 -8.73 -10.16
C CYS A 186 -14.23 -8.37 -11.65
N ALA A 187 -15.43 -8.52 -12.18
CA ALA A 187 -15.75 -8.17 -13.56
C ALA A 187 -15.56 -6.67 -13.81
N ASP A 188 -16.10 -5.81 -12.95
CA ASP A 188 -16.02 -4.35 -13.05
C ASP A 188 -14.58 -3.84 -12.90
N ASN A 189 -13.74 -4.57 -12.17
CA ASN A 189 -12.36 -4.20 -11.91
C ASN A 189 -11.33 -4.96 -12.78
N HIS A 190 -11.75 -5.65 -13.83
CA HIS A 190 -10.88 -6.42 -14.70
C HIS A 190 -9.99 -7.38 -13.91
N ILE A 191 -10.59 -8.21 -13.08
CA ILE A 191 -9.95 -9.23 -12.25
C ILE A 191 -10.49 -10.60 -12.68
N ALA A 192 -9.62 -11.52 -13.08
CA ALA A 192 -10.00 -12.92 -13.22
C ALA A 192 -10.12 -13.54 -11.82
N HIS A 193 -11.16 -14.34 -11.60
CA HIS A 193 -11.37 -15.01 -10.32
C HIS A 193 -11.76 -16.49 -10.50
N GLU A 194 -11.39 -17.29 -9.53
CA GLU A 194 -11.67 -18.72 -9.49
C GLU A 194 -11.96 -19.14 -8.04
N TRP A 195 -13.01 -19.96 -7.87
CA TRP A 195 -13.32 -20.60 -6.59
C TRP A 195 -12.62 -21.95 -6.50
N VAL A 196 -11.67 -22.08 -5.56
CA VAL A 196 -10.84 -23.28 -5.38
C VAL A 196 -11.30 -24.04 -4.15
N GLY A 197 -11.44 -25.38 -4.23
CA GLY A 197 -11.73 -26.23 -3.06
C GLY A 197 -13.00 -25.89 -2.31
N GLY A 198 -13.97 -25.27 -2.93
CA GLY A 198 -15.29 -24.97 -2.38
C GLY A 198 -15.43 -23.56 -1.79
N ASP A 199 -14.50 -23.02 -1.03
CA ASP A 199 -14.64 -21.71 -0.36
C ASP A 199 -13.40 -20.79 -0.43
N GLN A 200 -12.34 -21.22 -1.08
CA GLN A 200 -11.17 -20.37 -1.32
C GLN A 200 -11.34 -19.60 -2.61
N LEU A 201 -10.93 -18.34 -2.62
CA LEU A 201 -10.92 -17.49 -3.80
C LEU A 201 -9.48 -17.28 -4.26
N ARG A 202 -9.25 -17.42 -5.55
CA ARG A 202 -8.04 -16.99 -6.23
C ARG A 202 -8.38 -15.89 -7.22
N THR A 203 -7.58 -14.83 -7.25
CA THR A 203 -7.72 -13.76 -8.22
C THR A 203 -6.41 -13.51 -8.97
N VAL A 204 -6.53 -13.09 -10.23
CA VAL A 204 -5.40 -12.67 -11.06
C VAL A 204 -5.77 -11.40 -11.79
N GLN A 205 -4.91 -10.39 -11.71
CA GLN A 205 -5.12 -9.12 -12.38
C GLN A 205 -3.82 -8.59 -12.99
N ARG A 206 -3.92 -7.89 -14.11
CA ARG A 206 -2.82 -7.19 -14.76
C ARG A 206 -3.03 -5.70 -14.65
N ARG A 207 -1.96 -4.98 -14.30
CA ARG A 207 -1.96 -3.52 -14.13
C ARG A 207 -0.72 -2.90 -14.77
N SER A 208 -0.78 -1.61 -15.01
CA SER A 208 0.39 -0.80 -15.38
C SER A 208 1.39 -0.77 -14.22
N ALA A 209 2.68 -0.86 -14.51
CA ALA A 209 3.72 -0.70 -13.50
C ALA A 209 4.13 0.76 -13.30
N THR A 210 3.92 1.59 -14.33
CA THR A 210 4.14 3.04 -14.29
C THR A 210 2.88 3.78 -14.74
N ILE A 211 2.65 4.94 -14.13
CA ILE A 211 1.56 5.85 -14.47
C ILE A 211 2.09 7.28 -14.49
N ARG A 212 1.28 8.23 -14.96
CA ARG A 212 1.58 9.66 -14.84
C ARG A 212 0.75 10.30 -13.76
N HIS A 213 1.40 11.10 -12.92
CA HIS A 213 0.67 11.90 -11.95
C HIS A 213 -0.23 12.93 -12.65
N PRO A 214 -1.54 12.99 -12.35
CA PRO A 214 -2.48 13.82 -13.12
C PRO A 214 -2.22 15.33 -13.00
N GLY A 215 -1.65 15.78 -11.88
CA GLY A 215 -1.32 17.19 -11.64
C GLY A 215 0.03 17.60 -12.23
N THR A 216 1.10 16.85 -11.97
CA THR A 216 2.46 17.20 -12.40
C THR A 216 2.83 16.66 -13.78
N GLY A 217 2.13 15.64 -14.28
CA GLY A 217 2.46 14.96 -15.54
C GLY A 217 3.69 14.06 -15.47
N GLU A 218 4.38 13.98 -14.32
CA GLU A 218 5.57 13.15 -14.15
C GLU A 218 5.22 11.66 -14.18
N GLU A 219 6.07 10.85 -14.81
CA GLU A 219 5.97 9.40 -14.78
C GLU A 219 6.55 8.86 -13.49
N VAL A 220 5.83 7.93 -12.86
CA VAL A 220 6.15 7.36 -11.56
C VAL A 220 6.08 5.85 -11.56
N TRP A 221 6.83 5.21 -10.65
CA TRP A 221 6.76 3.79 -10.35
C TRP A 221 5.62 3.54 -9.38
N PHE A 222 4.50 2.95 -9.85
CA PHE A 222 3.27 2.85 -9.08
C PHE A 222 2.70 1.43 -9.14
N ASN A 223 3.12 0.57 -8.21
CA ASN A 223 2.74 -0.84 -8.19
C ASN A 223 3.12 -1.52 -6.87
N HIS A 224 2.75 -2.79 -6.72
CA HIS A 224 3.12 -3.66 -5.60
C HIS A 224 4.07 -4.79 -6.00
N THR A 225 4.81 -4.67 -7.09
CA THR A 225 5.63 -5.77 -7.65
C THR A 225 6.60 -6.35 -6.62
N VAL A 226 7.38 -5.52 -5.94
CA VAL A 226 8.32 -5.97 -4.90
C VAL A 226 7.61 -6.28 -3.59
N PHE A 227 6.61 -5.49 -3.23
CA PHE A 227 5.93 -5.62 -1.94
C PHE A 227 5.32 -7.02 -1.73
N TRP A 228 4.77 -7.63 -2.77
CA TRP A 228 4.11 -8.93 -2.72
C TRP A 228 4.82 -10.06 -3.48
N ASN A 229 6.04 -9.83 -3.94
CA ASN A 229 6.81 -10.88 -4.61
C ASN A 229 7.40 -11.86 -3.60
N GLU A 230 7.45 -13.15 -3.96
CA GLU A 230 8.02 -14.20 -3.12
C GLU A 230 9.50 -13.94 -2.73
N TRP A 231 10.27 -13.29 -3.62
CA TRP A 231 11.67 -12.95 -3.36
C TRP A 231 11.86 -11.77 -2.39
N ALA A 232 10.77 -11.08 -2.06
CA ALA A 232 10.76 -10.05 -1.03
C ALA A 232 10.50 -10.60 0.39
N LEU A 233 10.10 -11.86 0.51
CA LEU A 233 9.95 -12.54 1.79
C LEU A 233 11.33 -12.81 2.41
N ASP A 234 11.35 -12.94 3.74
CA ASP A 234 12.48 -13.51 4.43
C ASP A 234 12.73 -14.94 3.87
N PRO A 235 14.00 -15.34 3.60
CA PRO A 235 14.30 -16.63 3.01
C PRO A 235 13.71 -17.82 3.76
N GLU A 236 13.76 -17.83 5.09
CA GLU A 236 13.21 -18.92 5.91
C GLU A 236 11.68 -18.95 5.82
N VAL A 237 11.04 -17.78 5.82
CA VAL A 237 9.58 -17.66 5.65
C VAL A 237 9.16 -18.13 4.26
N ARG A 238 9.92 -17.77 3.23
CA ARG A 238 9.66 -18.20 1.86
C ARG A 238 9.74 -19.71 1.73
N GLU A 239 10.78 -20.36 2.27
CA GLU A 239 10.92 -21.81 2.25
C GLU A 239 9.73 -22.52 2.91
N VAL A 240 9.34 -22.08 4.11
CA VAL A 240 8.18 -22.63 4.83
C VAL A 240 6.90 -22.49 4.00
N PHE A 241 6.68 -21.32 3.37
CA PHE A 241 5.49 -21.13 2.53
C PHE A 241 5.48 -22.02 1.29
N LEU A 242 6.63 -22.22 0.66
CA LEU A 242 6.74 -23.10 -0.50
C LEU A 242 6.57 -24.57 -0.14
N GLU A 243 7.07 -25.01 1.02
CA GLU A 243 6.88 -26.39 1.52
C GLU A 243 5.42 -26.66 1.90
N ASP A 244 4.78 -25.71 2.62
CA ASP A 244 3.42 -25.92 3.15
C ASP A 244 2.33 -25.71 2.09
N LEU A 245 2.51 -24.77 1.16
CA LEU A 245 1.47 -24.31 0.23
C LEU A 245 1.76 -24.66 -1.22
N GLY A 246 3.03 -24.78 -1.58
CA GLY A 246 3.47 -24.77 -2.97
C GLY A 246 3.45 -23.37 -3.59
N HIS A 247 4.16 -23.21 -4.69
CA HIS A 247 4.36 -21.93 -5.37
C HIS A 247 3.05 -21.25 -5.81
N ASP A 248 2.10 -22.04 -6.31
CA ASP A 248 0.84 -21.50 -6.84
C ASP A 248 -0.16 -21.02 -5.78
N ASN A 249 0.04 -21.42 -4.53
CA ASN A 249 -0.87 -21.11 -3.43
C ASN A 249 -0.30 -20.10 -2.43
N LEU A 250 0.79 -19.42 -2.78
CA LEU A 250 1.27 -18.29 -1.97
C LEU A 250 0.15 -17.26 -1.79
N PRO A 251 0.02 -16.63 -0.61
CA PRO A 251 -1.03 -15.62 -0.35
C PRO A 251 -1.05 -14.52 -1.39
N PHE A 252 0.14 -14.08 -1.78
CA PHE A 252 0.39 -13.11 -2.84
C PHE A 252 1.62 -13.55 -3.64
N ASN A 253 1.58 -13.34 -4.93
CA ASN A 253 2.79 -13.34 -5.75
C ASN A 253 2.61 -12.40 -6.94
N THR A 254 3.73 -11.94 -7.51
CA THR A 254 3.75 -11.02 -8.63
C THR A 254 4.60 -11.56 -9.77
N ALA A 255 4.22 -11.18 -10.98
CA ALA A 255 4.92 -11.52 -12.21
C ALA A 255 4.95 -10.31 -13.15
N TYR A 256 5.71 -10.39 -14.23
CA TYR A 256 5.51 -9.48 -15.35
C TYR A 256 4.09 -9.61 -15.90
N GLY A 257 3.57 -8.56 -16.53
CA GLY A 257 2.21 -8.55 -17.02
C GLY A 257 1.90 -9.57 -18.12
N ASP A 258 2.91 -10.16 -18.75
CA ASP A 258 2.79 -11.27 -19.70
C ASP A 258 2.79 -12.66 -19.02
N GLY A 259 2.90 -12.69 -17.68
CA GLY A 259 2.91 -13.90 -16.87
C GLY A 259 4.29 -14.50 -16.66
N GLU A 260 5.35 -13.94 -17.22
CA GLU A 260 6.72 -14.40 -16.95
C GLU A 260 7.12 -14.05 -15.50
N PRO A 261 7.78 -14.96 -14.77
CA PRO A 261 8.25 -14.70 -13.41
C PRO A 261 9.22 -13.53 -13.36
N ILE A 262 9.10 -12.70 -12.31
CA ILE A 262 10.11 -11.69 -12.01
C ILE A 262 11.28 -12.40 -11.33
N SER A 263 12.49 -12.23 -11.88
CA SER A 263 13.67 -12.89 -11.32
C SER A 263 14.01 -12.30 -9.94
N ARG A 264 14.67 -13.11 -9.10
CA ARG A 264 15.21 -12.62 -7.81
C ARG A 264 16.07 -11.38 -8.00
N GLN A 265 16.93 -11.36 -9.00
CA GLN A 265 17.80 -10.23 -9.31
C GLN A 265 17.00 -8.97 -9.66
N ASP A 266 15.91 -9.08 -10.43
CA ASP A 266 15.07 -7.93 -10.78
C ASP A 266 14.36 -7.38 -9.54
N VAL A 267 13.85 -8.26 -8.66
CA VAL A 267 13.24 -7.85 -7.38
C VAL A 267 14.25 -7.14 -6.49
N GLU A 268 15.46 -7.68 -6.32
CA GLU A 268 16.54 -7.06 -5.54
C GLU A 268 16.97 -5.70 -6.13
N THR A 269 17.00 -5.58 -7.46
CA THR A 269 17.33 -4.34 -8.16
C THR A 269 16.29 -3.25 -7.90
N VAL A 270 15.01 -3.59 -7.95
CA VAL A 270 13.93 -2.64 -7.66
C VAL A 270 13.89 -2.30 -6.17
N ASP A 271 14.11 -3.27 -5.28
CA ASP A 271 14.18 -3.03 -3.82
C ASP A 271 15.31 -2.05 -3.46
N GLU A 272 16.47 -2.20 -4.12
CA GLU A 272 17.57 -1.25 -3.99
C GLU A 272 17.20 0.16 -4.46
N ALA A 273 16.43 0.27 -5.57
CA ALA A 273 15.95 1.55 -6.06
C ALA A 273 15.01 2.24 -5.05
N TYR A 274 14.15 1.48 -4.37
CA TYR A 274 13.34 1.98 -3.25
C TYR A 274 14.22 2.46 -2.09
N ARG A 275 15.19 1.65 -1.66
CA ARG A 275 16.09 1.99 -0.54
C ARG A 275 16.81 3.31 -0.74
N ARG A 276 17.31 3.57 -1.95
CA ARG A 276 18.00 4.81 -2.32
C ARG A 276 17.10 6.04 -2.34
N ALA A 277 15.80 5.85 -2.57
CA ALA A 277 14.83 6.94 -2.68
C ALA A 277 14.06 7.20 -1.39
N THR A 278 14.27 6.37 -0.36
CA THR A 278 13.55 6.43 0.91
C THR A 278 14.19 7.43 1.87
N VAL A 279 13.35 8.27 2.45
CA VAL A 279 13.71 9.21 3.52
C VAL A 279 12.83 8.94 4.74
N ARG A 280 13.30 9.34 5.92
CA ARG A 280 12.59 9.06 7.18
C ARG A 280 12.64 10.22 8.15
N GLU A 281 11.63 10.29 9.00
CA GLU A 281 11.56 11.24 10.11
C GLU A 281 10.93 10.58 11.34
N THR A 282 11.42 10.95 12.52
CA THR A 282 10.86 10.50 13.79
C THR A 282 9.55 11.21 14.10
N TRP A 283 8.59 10.44 14.60
CA TRP A 283 7.32 10.96 15.05
C TRP A 283 7.44 11.74 16.36
N ARG A 284 6.66 12.82 16.47
CA ARG A 284 6.35 13.50 17.71
C ARG A 284 4.83 13.56 17.86
N PRO A 285 4.27 13.49 19.09
CA PRO A 285 2.83 13.69 19.27
C PRO A 285 2.36 15.01 18.65
N GLY A 286 1.25 14.99 17.93
CA GLY A 286 0.72 16.14 17.19
C GLY A 286 1.29 16.32 15.78
N ASP A 287 2.25 15.51 15.34
CA ASP A 287 2.72 15.54 13.95
C ASP A 287 1.68 14.97 12.99
N ILE A 288 1.56 15.58 11.84
CA ILE A 288 0.79 15.09 10.69
C ILE A 288 1.74 14.87 9.50
N LEU A 289 1.74 13.68 8.93
CA LEU A 289 2.39 13.38 7.66
C LEU A 289 1.30 13.32 6.57
N ILE A 290 1.45 14.13 5.55
CA ILE A 290 0.61 14.13 4.36
C ILE A 290 1.42 13.53 3.23
N VAL A 291 0.84 12.57 2.52
CA VAL A 291 1.50 11.84 1.42
C VAL A 291 0.63 11.96 0.18
N ASP A 292 1.18 12.47 -0.90
CA ASP A 292 0.66 12.22 -2.22
C ASP A 292 0.93 10.76 -2.57
N ASN A 293 -0.11 9.95 -2.61
CA ASN A 293 0.00 8.51 -2.78
C ASN A 293 0.50 8.09 -4.18
N ILE A 294 0.47 8.99 -5.16
CA ILE A 294 0.98 8.72 -6.51
C ILE A 294 2.47 9.04 -6.59
N LEU A 295 2.91 10.12 -5.95
CA LEU A 295 4.31 10.57 -5.97
C LEU A 295 5.18 9.88 -4.93
N SER A 296 4.59 9.36 -3.85
CA SER A 296 5.32 8.76 -2.73
C SER A 296 4.68 7.48 -2.23
N ALA A 297 5.51 6.43 -2.11
CA ALA A 297 5.19 5.26 -1.32
C ALA A 297 5.45 5.54 0.17
N HIS A 298 4.79 4.79 1.04
CA HIS A 298 4.98 4.86 2.48
C HIS A 298 5.29 3.49 3.07
N ALA A 299 5.96 3.49 4.23
CA ALA A 299 6.41 2.29 4.91
C ALA A 299 6.16 2.37 6.42
N ARG A 300 6.46 1.30 7.16
CA ARG A 300 6.50 1.33 8.62
C ARG A 300 7.74 0.60 9.14
N GLU A 301 8.53 1.27 9.95
CA GLU A 301 9.59 0.62 10.70
C GLU A 301 9.03 -0.23 11.85
N SER A 302 9.78 -1.27 12.25
CA SER A 302 9.56 -1.93 13.53
C SER A 302 9.75 -0.95 14.68
N PHE A 303 9.13 -1.21 15.83
CA PHE A 303 9.17 -0.27 16.95
C PHE A 303 9.07 -0.98 18.30
N LYS A 304 9.45 -0.24 19.36
CA LYS A 304 9.24 -0.62 20.75
C LYS A 304 8.42 0.44 21.47
N GLY A 305 7.75 0.02 22.52
CA GLY A 305 6.86 0.87 23.30
C GLY A 305 5.48 1.11 22.67
N PRO A 306 4.67 1.95 23.31
CA PRO A 306 3.36 2.28 22.80
C PRO A 306 3.49 3.09 21.50
N ARG A 307 2.63 2.81 20.51
CA ARG A 307 2.57 3.57 19.25
C ARG A 307 1.12 3.71 18.82
N LYS A 308 0.65 4.93 18.61
CA LYS A 308 -0.68 5.18 18.04
C LYS A 308 -0.57 6.19 16.90
N ILE A 309 -0.40 5.67 15.70
CA ILE A 309 -0.49 6.42 14.45
C ILE A 309 -1.82 6.09 13.80
N VAL A 310 -2.63 7.11 13.58
CA VAL A 310 -3.90 7.01 12.86
C VAL A 310 -3.71 7.39 11.40
N VAL A 311 -4.59 6.90 10.52
CA VAL A 311 -4.54 7.19 9.09
C VAL A 311 -5.94 7.44 8.56
N THR A 312 -6.03 8.31 7.58
CA THR A 312 -7.19 8.48 6.71
C THR A 312 -6.76 8.56 5.26
N MET A 313 -7.67 8.24 4.35
CA MET A 313 -7.46 8.19 2.91
C MET A 313 -8.46 9.09 2.21
N GLY A 314 -8.02 9.85 1.24
CA GLY A 314 -8.89 10.80 0.57
C GLY A 314 -8.53 11.11 -0.88
N ASP A 315 -9.38 11.92 -1.47
CA ASP A 315 -9.28 12.44 -2.82
C ASP A 315 -9.02 11.32 -3.83
N PRO A 316 -9.98 10.37 -3.99
CA PRO A 316 -9.81 9.19 -4.83
C PRO A 316 -9.52 9.57 -6.29
N VAL A 317 -8.53 8.90 -6.89
CA VAL A 317 -8.06 9.11 -8.26
C VAL A 317 -8.37 7.88 -9.09
N PRO A 318 -9.10 8.00 -10.20
CA PRO A 318 -9.27 6.92 -11.18
C PRO A 318 -7.99 6.68 -11.99
N LEU A 319 -7.61 5.41 -12.16
CA LEU A 319 -6.40 5.01 -12.88
C LEU A 319 -6.35 5.53 -14.34
N ASP A 320 -7.48 5.60 -15.02
CA ASP A 320 -7.58 6.08 -16.40
C ASP A 320 -7.17 7.54 -16.57
N THR A 321 -7.31 8.36 -15.52
CA THR A 321 -6.83 9.75 -15.50
C THR A 321 -5.29 9.87 -15.39
N CYS A 322 -4.62 8.76 -15.08
CA CYS A 322 -3.17 8.70 -14.85
C CYS A 322 -2.37 8.18 -16.05
N ALA A 323 -2.94 8.14 -17.25
CA ALA A 323 -2.27 7.66 -18.46
C ALA A 323 -1.44 6.38 -18.25
N PRO A 324 -2.05 5.25 -17.81
CA PRO A 324 -1.35 4.01 -17.57
C PRO A 324 -0.68 3.49 -18.84
N THR A 325 0.56 2.99 -18.75
CA THR A 325 1.31 2.45 -19.91
C THR A 325 0.72 1.14 -20.42
N VAL A 326 0.02 0.41 -19.58
CA VAL A 326 -0.72 -0.83 -19.91
C VAL A 326 -2.15 -0.70 -19.41
N GLN A 327 -3.11 -1.01 -20.26
CA GLN A 327 -4.52 -1.03 -19.86
C GLN A 327 -4.81 -2.16 -18.86
N PRO A 328 -5.66 -1.93 -17.84
CA PRO A 328 -6.11 -2.95 -16.92
C PRO A 328 -6.72 -4.16 -17.66
N GLN A 329 -6.37 -5.34 -17.26
CA GLN A 329 -6.89 -6.59 -17.81
C GLN A 329 -7.08 -7.62 -16.69
N ALA A 330 -8.08 -8.49 -16.84
CA ALA A 330 -8.11 -9.76 -16.13
C ALA A 330 -6.83 -10.54 -16.49
N GLY A 331 -6.16 -11.07 -15.48
CA GLY A 331 -4.87 -11.73 -15.65
C GLY A 331 -4.91 -12.91 -16.66
N PHE A 332 -3.75 -13.35 -17.10
CA PHE A 332 -3.64 -14.38 -18.14
C PHE A 332 -4.18 -15.74 -17.71
N ALA A 333 -4.84 -16.42 -18.66
CA ALA A 333 -5.27 -17.81 -18.51
C ALA A 333 -4.09 -18.76 -18.15
N LYS A 334 -2.84 -18.44 -18.52
CA LYS A 334 -1.64 -19.22 -18.18
C LYS A 334 -1.33 -19.20 -16.68
N ALA A 335 -1.58 -18.08 -15.99
CA ALA A 335 -1.44 -17.99 -14.53
C ALA A 335 -2.55 -18.76 -13.80
N MET A 336 -3.68 -19.02 -14.47
CA MET A 336 -4.80 -19.82 -13.97
C MET A 336 -4.65 -21.32 -14.33
N ALA A 337 -3.98 -21.67 -15.42
CA ALA A 337 -3.81 -23.03 -15.92
C ALA A 337 -2.77 -23.85 -15.17
N GLY A 338 -1.86 -23.22 -14.39
CA GLY A 338 -0.88 -23.91 -13.56
C GLY A 338 -1.48 -24.77 -12.45
N ALA A 339 -2.72 -24.48 -12.04
CA ALA A 339 -3.44 -25.22 -11.00
C ALA A 339 -4.11 -26.51 -11.48
N GLY A 340 -4.26 -26.72 -12.81
CA GLY A 340 -5.01 -27.84 -13.38
C GLY A 340 -4.16 -29.01 -13.93
N ALA A 341 -2.87 -28.84 -14.16
CA ALA A 341 -2.04 -29.85 -14.84
C ALA A 341 -1.35 -30.88 -13.90
N GLY A 342 -1.52 -30.74 -12.58
CA GLY A 342 -0.92 -31.61 -11.55
C GLY A 342 -1.86 -32.63 -10.91
N ALA A 343 -3.14 -32.70 -11.28
CA ALA A 343 -4.11 -33.61 -10.68
C ALA A 343 -4.35 -34.89 -11.56
N GLY A 344 -3.31 -35.61 -11.80
CA GLY A 344 -3.38 -36.93 -12.42
C GLY A 344 -2.49 -37.93 -11.70
N ALA A 345 -3.10 -38.79 -10.84
CA ALA A 345 -2.58 -39.97 -10.15
C ALA A 345 -1.91 -39.77 -8.79
N GLY A 346 -2.68 -40.06 -7.73
CA GLY A 346 -2.17 -40.35 -6.39
C GLY A 346 -3.20 -40.12 -5.32
N ALA A 347 -4.16 -41.06 -5.15
CA ALA A 347 -4.93 -41.13 -3.93
C ALA A 347 -3.99 -41.50 -2.77
N GLY A 348 -3.65 -40.56 -1.90
CA GLY A 348 -2.82 -40.80 -0.75
C GLY A 348 -3.22 -39.83 0.35
N GLU A 349 -3.74 -40.37 1.43
CA GLU A 349 -3.97 -39.89 2.79
C GLU A 349 -3.84 -38.40 3.07
N ALA A 350 -4.93 -37.86 3.62
CA ALA A 350 -4.99 -36.52 4.22
C ALA A 350 -3.86 -36.32 5.26
N ALA A 351 -2.85 -35.56 4.92
CA ALA A 351 -1.83 -35.12 5.84
C ALA A 351 -2.44 -34.11 6.86
N LYS A 352 -2.21 -34.37 8.13
CA LYS A 352 -2.63 -33.54 9.26
C LYS A 352 -1.98 -32.15 9.16
N PRO A 353 -2.68 -31.05 9.45
CA PRO A 353 -2.11 -29.70 9.39
C PRO A 353 -1.09 -29.52 10.52
N ALA A 354 0.16 -29.37 10.18
CA ALA A 354 1.26 -29.13 11.10
C ALA A 354 1.66 -27.64 11.10
N LYS A 355 1.54 -27.03 12.26
CA LYS A 355 2.33 -25.90 12.80
C LYS A 355 2.21 -24.47 12.23
N ALA A 356 1.45 -24.15 11.20
CA ALA A 356 1.26 -22.76 10.74
C ALA A 356 0.48 -21.84 11.72
N ARG A 357 0.19 -22.29 12.93
CA ARG A 357 -0.76 -21.67 13.89
C ARG A 357 -0.28 -20.42 14.61
N ARG A 358 0.81 -19.73 14.22
CA ARG A 358 1.38 -18.66 15.08
C ARG A 358 1.81 -17.35 14.42
N TRP A 359 1.45 -17.07 13.17
CA TRP A 359 1.95 -15.84 12.50
C TRP A 359 0.98 -14.64 12.56
N PHE A 360 -0.32 -14.87 12.73
CA PHE A 360 -1.26 -13.79 13.03
C PHE A 360 -1.83 -13.99 14.43
N GLY A 361 -1.36 -13.18 15.38
CA GLY A 361 -1.59 -13.30 16.80
C GLY A 361 -3.06 -13.57 17.17
N ARG A 362 -3.30 -14.61 17.98
CA ARG A 362 -4.53 -14.76 18.73
C ARG A 362 -4.63 -13.65 19.78
N ARG A 363 -5.77 -12.99 19.81
CA ARG A 363 -6.22 -12.21 20.96
C ARG A 363 -6.55 -13.18 22.10
N SER A 364 -6.06 -12.93 23.28
CA SER A 364 -6.71 -13.16 24.57
C SER A 364 -7.03 -11.81 25.16
#